data_3d85f6278fa4021dbcc898b48642d650
#
_entry.id   3d85f6278fa4021dbcc898b48642d650
#
_cell.length_a   1.000
_cell.length_b   1.000
_cell.length_c   1.000
_cell.angle_alpha   90.00
_cell.angle_beta   90.00
_cell.angle_gamma   90.00
#
_symmetry.space_group_name_H-M   'P 1'
#
loop_
_entity.id
_entity.type
_entity.pdbx_description
1 polymer ?
#
loop_
_entity_poly.entity_id
_entity_poly.type
_entity_poly.pdbx_seq_one_letter_code
_entity_poly.pdbx_strand_id
1 'polypeptide(L)'
;MLRDDVSALYDETLRDLFLFFHQNPELSTMEHQTSARLADELESLGYSVHRSVGGTGIVALLENGEGPMVMFRADMDGLPVEEKSGLSYASRAKQV
;
A
#
# COMPACT_ATOMS: atom_id res chain seq x y z
N MET A 1 -2.65 5.55 -23.61
CA MET A 1 -2.52 6.74 -22.75
C MET A 1 -2.39 6.34 -21.29
N LEU A 2 -1.66 7.11 -20.51
CA LEU A 2 -1.43 6.80 -19.10
C LEU A 2 -2.74 6.61 -18.31
N ARG A 3 -3.75 7.41 -18.59
CA ARG A 3 -5.05 7.31 -17.94
C ARG A 3 -5.70 5.95 -18.15
N ASP A 4 -5.64 5.42 -19.37
CA ASP A 4 -6.23 4.12 -19.69
C ASP A 4 -5.42 2.99 -19.06
N ASP A 5 -4.10 3.13 -19.03
CA ASP A 5 -3.21 2.16 -18.39
C ASP A 5 -3.49 2.07 -16.89
N VAL A 6 -3.70 3.20 -16.22
CA VAL A 6 -4.02 3.23 -14.80
C VAL A 6 -5.39 2.62 -14.53
N SER A 7 -6.38 2.89 -15.39
CA SER A 7 -7.72 2.28 -15.26
C SER A 7 -7.66 0.77 -15.39
N ALA A 8 -6.87 0.24 -16.33
CA ALA A 8 -6.70 -1.19 -16.50
C ALA A 8 -6.04 -1.82 -15.27
N LEU A 9 -5.00 -1.18 -14.73
CA LEU A 9 -4.35 -1.65 -13.50
C LEU A 9 -5.29 -1.64 -12.30
N TYR A 10 -6.17 -0.63 -12.22
CA TYR A 10 -7.15 -0.57 -11.14
C TYR A 10 -8.09 -1.77 -11.19
N ASP A 11 -8.62 -2.11 -12.37
CA ASP A 11 -9.53 -3.23 -12.52
C ASP A 11 -8.85 -4.58 -12.25
N GLU A 12 -7.58 -4.72 -12.59
CA GLU A 12 -6.83 -5.97 -12.42
C GLU A 12 -6.31 -6.18 -11.00
N THR A 13 -5.74 -5.12 -10.40
CA THR A 13 -4.94 -5.28 -9.18
C THR A 13 -5.22 -4.22 -8.13
N LEU A 14 -5.25 -2.94 -8.52
CA LEU A 14 -5.29 -1.84 -7.56
C LEU A 14 -6.60 -1.82 -6.77
N ARG A 15 -7.69 -2.23 -7.38
CA ARG A 15 -8.99 -2.30 -6.70
C ARG A 15 -8.94 -3.27 -5.52
N ASP A 16 -8.38 -4.46 -5.71
CA ASP A 16 -8.29 -5.45 -4.64
C ASP A 16 -7.38 -4.97 -3.52
N LEU A 17 -6.27 -4.33 -3.86
CA LEU A 17 -5.39 -3.72 -2.87
C LEU A 17 -6.09 -2.61 -2.11
N PHE A 18 -6.81 -1.73 -2.81
CA PHE A 18 -7.55 -0.64 -2.18
C PHE A 18 -8.56 -1.20 -1.18
N LEU A 19 -9.36 -2.18 -1.57
CA LEU A 19 -10.35 -2.78 -0.70
C LEU A 19 -9.72 -3.46 0.51
N PHE A 20 -8.62 -4.17 0.30
CA PHE A 20 -7.90 -4.83 1.40
C PHE A 20 -7.41 -3.80 2.43
N PHE A 21 -6.72 -2.75 1.98
CA PHE A 21 -6.18 -1.75 2.89
C PHE A 21 -7.27 -0.93 3.55
N HIS A 22 -8.36 -0.66 2.84
CA HIS A 22 -9.49 0.07 3.40
C HIS A 22 -10.18 -0.73 4.52
N GLN A 23 -10.35 -2.03 4.32
CA GLN A 23 -10.99 -2.88 5.32
C GLN A 23 -10.08 -3.23 6.49
N ASN A 24 -8.76 -3.12 6.31
CA ASN A 24 -7.77 -3.54 7.31
C ASN A 24 -6.79 -2.40 7.62
N PRO A 25 -7.29 -1.24 8.09
CA PRO A 25 -6.39 -0.14 8.43
C PRO A 25 -5.56 -0.48 9.66
N GLU A 26 -4.32 -0.03 9.65
CA GLU A 26 -3.40 -0.20 10.77
C GLU A 26 -2.87 1.15 11.20
N LEU A 27 -2.69 1.33 12.50
CA LEU A 27 -2.23 2.59 13.06
C LEU A 27 -0.76 2.85 12.78
N SER A 28 -0.37 4.11 12.85
CA SER A 28 1.02 4.53 12.69
C SER A 28 1.94 3.70 13.60
N THR A 29 3.05 3.26 13.07
CA THR A 29 4.05 2.37 13.68
C THR A 29 3.59 0.93 13.90
N MET A 30 2.33 0.61 13.60
CA MET A 30 1.75 -0.72 13.78
C MET A 30 1.28 -1.32 12.45
N GLU A 31 1.79 -0.85 11.31
CA GLU A 31 1.35 -1.26 9.98
C GLU A 31 2.00 -2.58 9.53
N HIS A 32 1.84 -3.63 10.33
CA HIS A 32 2.52 -4.91 10.10
C HIS A 32 1.98 -5.66 8.89
N GLN A 33 0.65 -5.78 8.78
CA GLN A 33 0.02 -6.47 7.65
C GLN A 33 0.09 -5.63 6.38
N THR A 34 -0.11 -4.33 6.50
CA THR A 34 -0.03 -3.39 5.39
C THR A 34 1.36 -3.42 4.78
N SER A 35 2.38 -3.36 5.61
CA SER A 35 3.78 -3.43 5.19
C SER A 35 4.08 -4.74 4.47
N ALA A 36 3.67 -5.87 5.05
CA ALA A 36 3.92 -7.18 4.47
C ALA A 36 3.22 -7.32 3.11
N ARG A 37 1.97 -6.88 2.99
CA ARG A 37 1.23 -6.97 1.73
C ARG A 37 1.85 -6.11 0.65
N LEU A 38 2.23 -4.88 0.97
CA LEU A 38 2.88 -3.98 0.01
C LEU A 38 4.24 -4.52 -0.43
N ALA A 39 5.02 -5.04 0.53
CA ALA A 39 6.33 -5.62 0.20
C ALA A 39 6.18 -6.80 -0.75
N ASP A 40 5.24 -7.69 -0.50
CA ASP A 40 4.97 -8.84 -1.37
C ASP A 40 4.57 -8.40 -2.78
N GLU A 41 3.69 -7.39 -2.88
CA GLU A 41 3.27 -6.87 -4.18
C GLU A 41 4.45 -6.25 -4.95
N LEU A 42 5.28 -5.47 -4.27
CA LEU A 42 6.44 -4.83 -4.90
C LEU A 42 7.46 -5.87 -5.36
N GLU A 43 7.70 -6.90 -4.55
CA GLU A 43 8.58 -7.98 -4.95
C GLU A 43 8.05 -8.72 -6.18
N SER A 44 6.75 -8.95 -6.24
CA SER A 44 6.14 -9.60 -7.41
C SER A 44 6.25 -8.77 -8.69
N LEU A 45 6.39 -7.46 -8.56
CA LEU A 45 6.58 -6.53 -9.68
C LEU A 45 8.04 -6.36 -10.09
N GLY A 46 8.97 -7.04 -9.41
CA GLY A 46 10.38 -7.02 -9.74
C GLY A 46 11.22 -5.99 -8.99
N TYR A 47 10.66 -5.36 -7.96
CA TYR A 47 11.41 -4.44 -7.12
C TYR A 47 12.31 -5.19 -6.14
N SER A 48 13.45 -4.57 -5.83
CA SER A 48 14.29 -4.99 -4.71
C SER A 48 13.75 -4.34 -3.44
N VAL A 49 13.20 -5.11 -2.52
CA VAL A 49 12.46 -4.59 -1.37
C VAL A 49 13.24 -4.76 -0.08
N HIS A 50 13.35 -3.68 0.69
CA HIS A 50 13.91 -3.67 2.03
C HIS A 50 12.77 -3.47 3.02
N ARG A 51 12.59 -4.46 3.89
CA ARG A 51 11.49 -4.47 4.87
C ARG A 51 11.98 -3.92 6.21
N SER A 52 11.04 -3.55 7.05
CA SER A 52 11.29 -3.14 8.43
C SER A 52 12.23 -1.93 8.55
N VAL A 53 12.17 -1.02 7.59
CA VAL A 53 12.94 0.23 7.64
C VAL A 53 12.28 1.17 8.64
N GLY A 54 12.98 1.48 9.73
CA GLY A 54 12.41 2.31 10.79
C GLY A 54 11.23 1.67 11.50
N GLY A 55 11.14 0.33 11.52
CA GLY A 55 10.04 -0.42 12.11
C GLY A 55 9.18 -1.12 11.07
N THR A 56 8.18 -0.44 10.53
CA THR A 56 7.25 -1.02 9.54
C THR A 56 7.45 -0.48 8.12
N GLY A 57 8.37 0.45 7.93
CA GLY A 57 8.59 1.06 6.62
C GLY A 57 9.16 0.09 5.59
N ILE A 58 8.96 0.44 4.33
CA ILE A 58 9.47 -0.33 3.20
C ILE A 58 10.21 0.62 2.27
N VAL A 59 11.35 0.16 1.77
CA VAL A 59 12.06 0.83 0.67
C VAL A 59 12.14 -0.15 -0.48
N ALA A 60 11.65 0.23 -1.63
CA ALA A 60 11.69 -0.59 -2.83
C ALA A 60 12.48 0.14 -3.92
N LEU A 61 13.39 -0.57 -4.56
CA LEU A 61 14.23 -0.03 -5.61
C LEU A 61 13.96 -0.75 -6.92
N LEU A 62 13.76 0.04 -7.97
CA LEU A 62 13.65 -0.47 -9.32
C LEU A 62 14.76 0.15 -10.16
N GLU A 63 15.69 -0.69 -10.60
CA GLU A 63 16.74 -0.24 -11.50
C GLU A 63 16.23 -0.26 -12.93
N ASN A 64 16.26 0.88 -13.59
CA ASN A 64 15.72 1.06 -14.93
C ASN A 64 16.74 1.77 -15.83
N GLY A 65 18.00 1.36 -15.73
CA GLY A 65 19.08 1.93 -16.51
C GLY A 65 19.76 3.10 -15.82
N GLU A 66 20.58 3.83 -16.60
CA GLU A 66 21.29 5.00 -16.08
C GLU A 66 20.40 6.23 -16.09
N GLY A 67 20.65 7.13 -15.18
CA GLY A 67 19.92 8.38 -15.08
C GLY A 67 19.70 8.80 -13.63
N PRO A 68 19.00 9.92 -13.43
CA PRO A 68 18.70 10.39 -12.09
C PRO A 68 17.76 9.44 -11.36
N MET A 69 17.92 9.36 -10.05
CA MET A 69 17.04 8.58 -9.19
C MET A 69 15.82 9.44 -8.82
N VAL A 70 14.64 8.85 -8.97
CA VAL A 70 13.38 9.49 -8.59
C VAL A 70 12.76 8.71 -7.45
N MET A 71 12.27 9.40 -6.45
CA MET A 71 11.65 8.77 -5.28
C MET A 71 10.18 9.17 -5.16
N PHE A 72 9.34 8.19 -4.91
CA PHE A 72 7.94 8.40 -4.54
C PHE A 72 7.74 7.99 -3.09
N ARG A 73 6.90 8.70 -2.38
CA ARG A 73 6.60 8.42 -0.98
C ARG A 73 5.09 8.32 -0.78
N ALA A 74 4.68 7.35 0.04
CA ALA A 74 3.29 7.20 0.44
C ALA A 74 3.22 6.75 1.89
N ASP A 75 2.20 7.21 2.61
CA ASP A 75 1.92 6.76 3.96
C ASP A 75 1.10 5.48 3.92
N MET A 76 1.23 4.64 4.96
CA MET A 76 0.56 3.34 5.05
C MET A 76 -0.43 3.27 6.20
N ASP A 77 -0.39 4.23 7.12
CA ASP A 77 -1.19 4.16 8.32
C ASP A 77 -2.64 4.60 8.11
N GLY A 78 -3.51 4.08 8.96
CA GLY A 78 -4.89 4.52 9.05
C GLY A 78 -5.09 5.40 10.27
N LEU A 79 -6.20 6.10 10.29
CA LEU A 79 -6.55 6.96 11.43
C LEU A 79 -7.22 6.15 12.53
N PRO A 80 -7.06 6.57 13.81
CA PRO A 80 -7.73 5.91 14.93
C PRO A 80 -9.21 6.31 15.01
N VAL A 81 -9.96 5.96 13.95
CA VAL A 81 -11.38 6.34 13.83
C VAL A 81 -12.16 5.11 13.36
N GLU A 82 -13.27 4.83 14.03
CA GLU A 82 -14.18 3.78 13.58
C GLU A 82 -14.98 4.27 12.38
N GLU A 83 -14.97 3.49 11.30
CA GLU A 83 -15.72 3.84 10.09
C GLU A 83 -17.21 3.57 10.27
N LYS A 84 -18.04 4.55 9.91
CA LYS A 84 -19.50 4.48 9.98
C LYS A 84 -20.14 4.82 8.64
N SER A 85 -19.45 4.54 7.54
CA SER A 85 -19.93 4.86 6.20
C SER A 85 -21.08 3.98 5.73
N GLY A 86 -21.21 2.77 6.28
CA GLY A 86 -22.21 1.81 5.85
C GLY A 86 -21.88 1.11 4.53
N LEU A 87 -20.68 1.31 3.99
CA LEU A 87 -20.23 0.65 2.77
C LEU A 87 -20.00 -0.84 2.99
N SER A 88 -20.17 -1.64 1.94
CA SER A 88 -19.97 -3.09 2.01
C SER A 88 -18.53 -3.47 2.35
N TYR A 89 -17.58 -2.61 2.01
CA TYR A 89 -16.16 -2.81 2.29
C TYR A 89 -15.66 -1.92 3.44
N ALA A 90 -16.56 -1.44 4.28
CA ALA A 90 -16.19 -0.60 5.41
C ALA A 90 -15.23 -1.32 6.35
N SER A 91 -14.32 -0.57 6.96
CA SER A 91 -13.40 -1.08 7.95
C SER A 91 -14.16 -1.59 9.17
N ARG A 92 -13.75 -2.73 9.69
CA ARG A 92 -14.29 -3.30 10.94
C ARG A 92 -13.34 -3.06 12.11
N ALA A 93 -12.24 -2.36 11.88
CA ALA A 93 -11.29 -2.05 12.94
C ALA A 93 -11.94 -1.09 13.94
N LYS A 94 -11.81 -1.41 15.22
CA LYS A 94 -12.30 -0.55 16.30
C LYS A 94 -11.13 0.17 16.92
N GLN A 95 -11.36 1.42 17.26
CA GLN A 95 -10.34 2.22 17.91
C GLN A 95 -10.31 1.91 19.41
N VAL A 96 -9.12 1.73 19.83
CA VAL A 96 -8.82 1.53 21.25
C VAL A 96 -8.28 2.82 21.83
#